data_ecf675ab6076247e8b8bc77a83117907
#
_entry.id   ecf675ab6076247e8b8bc77a83117907
#
_cell.length_a   1.000
_cell.length_b   1.000
_cell.length_c   1.000
_cell.angle_alpha   90.00
_cell.angle_beta   90.00
_cell.angle_gamma   90.00
#
_symmetry.space_group_name_H-M   'P 1'
#
loop_
_entity.id
_entity.type
_entity.pdbx_description
1 polymer ?
#
loop_
_entity_poly.entity_id
_entity_poly.type
_entity_poly.pdbx_seq_one_letter_code
_entity_poly.pdbx_strand_id
1 'polypeptide(L)'
;MTFGPLVSAEWLKEYGRDPDVRIIDFRWYLAGHAQGAIPDRNGRDEYMRGHIPGAVFVDLDAVTGKPSKNNRGRHPLPANWQVQDEMQKAGVGENTKVVVYDDAGGSVASRLWFLLGWLGHGDQAVLDGGLQAWDGPLETTVKSVPRGAFRSKEPDRTRILDVEAVEKLDGVPLLDARAGERYRGEVEPIDPKAGHVPGALSAPWMENLGPDGRFKSPAELRSRFSDLGADGGAVFYCGSGVNATHDLLAMDIAGLGGGRLYAGSWSDWSNRDLPVATGSEPR
;
A
#
# COMPACT_ATOMS: atom_id res chain seq x y z
N MET A 1 18.12 -0.70 17.12
CA MET A 1 17.20 -1.32 16.13
C MET A 1 17.60 -0.83 14.76
N THR A 2 17.66 -1.70 13.76
CA THR A 2 17.99 -1.32 12.37
C THR A 2 16.77 -0.70 11.68
N PHE A 3 17.00 0.32 10.85
CA PHE A 3 15.98 0.82 9.93
C PHE A 3 15.74 -0.21 8.83
N GLY A 4 14.52 -0.56 8.57
CA GLY A 4 14.12 -1.60 7.62
C GLY A 4 12.74 -1.32 7.02
N PRO A 5 12.10 -2.27 6.35
CA PRO A 5 10.77 -2.06 5.77
C PRO A 5 9.70 -1.74 6.83
N LEU A 6 9.93 -2.15 8.08
CA LEU A 6 9.11 -1.79 9.24
C LEU A 6 9.97 -1.12 10.32
N VAL A 7 9.34 -0.21 11.07
CA VAL A 7 9.87 0.34 12.32
C VAL A 7 8.81 0.23 13.42
N SER A 8 9.24 0.04 14.67
CA SER A 8 8.33 0.02 15.82
C SER A 8 8.05 1.44 16.36
N ALA A 9 7.01 1.55 17.20
CA ALA A 9 6.72 2.80 17.90
C ALA A 9 7.89 3.23 18.83
N GLU A 10 8.60 2.27 19.42
CA GLU A 10 9.78 2.53 20.24
C GLU A 10 10.91 3.13 19.41
N TRP A 11 11.16 2.58 18.22
CA TRP A 11 12.13 3.16 17.28
C TRP A 11 11.74 4.61 16.95
N LEU A 12 10.45 4.84 16.66
CA LEU A 12 9.97 6.17 16.29
C LEU A 12 10.05 7.18 17.46
N LYS A 13 9.87 6.74 18.71
CA LYS A 13 10.09 7.58 19.90
C LYS A 13 11.55 8.00 20.06
N GLU A 14 12.47 7.08 19.76
CA GLU A 14 13.91 7.29 19.89
C GLU A 14 14.45 8.18 18.77
N TYR A 15 14.07 7.90 17.50
CA TYR A 15 14.68 8.52 16.31
C TYR A 15 13.77 9.49 15.56
N GLY A 16 12.47 9.54 15.85
CA GLY A 16 11.51 10.32 15.08
C GLY A 16 11.73 11.84 15.09
N ARG A 17 12.62 12.34 15.98
CA ARG A 17 13.02 13.75 16.05
C ARG A 17 14.34 14.07 15.33
N ASP A 18 15.00 13.05 14.80
CA ASP A 18 16.24 13.23 14.09
C ASP A 18 16.00 14.04 12.80
N PRO A 19 16.89 14.95 12.43
CA PRO A 19 16.68 15.84 11.28
C PRO A 19 16.64 15.08 9.94
N ASP A 20 17.21 13.88 9.88
CA ASP A 20 17.20 12.97 8.72
C ASP A 20 16.02 11.99 8.72
N VAL A 21 15.12 12.05 9.71
CA VAL A 21 13.88 11.29 9.75
C VAL A 21 12.69 12.17 9.38
N ARG A 22 11.81 11.64 8.52
CA ARG A 22 10.54 12.26 8.17
C ARG A 22 9.40 11.29 8.43
N ILE A 23 8.48 11.69 9.31
CA ILE A 23 7.27 10.96 9.61
C ILE A 23 6.17 11.47 8.69
N ILE A 24 5.47 10.57 8.00
CA ILE A 24 4.36 10.89 7.10
C ILE A 24 3.09 10.24 7.60
N ASP A 25 2.09 11.06 7.89
CA ASP A 25 0.70 10.62 8.08
C ASP A 25 0.07 10.43 6.70
N PHE A 26 -0.28 9.20 6.39
CA PHE A 26 -0.83 8.81 5.09
C PHE A 26 -2.23 8.20 5.24
N ARG A 27 -2.99 8.62 6.26
CA ARG A 27 -4.37 8.20 6.46
C ARG A 27 -5.24 8.66 5.30
N TRP A 28 -6.02 7.73 4.78
CA TRP A 28 -6.94 7.97 3.69
C TRP A 28 -8.16 7.03 3.82
N TYR A 29 -9.33 7.51 3.43
CA TYR A 29 -10.59 6.77 3.53
C TYR A 29 -11.33 6.84 2.21
N LEU A 30 -11.79 5.67 1.73
CA LEU A 30 -12.56 5.59 0.50
C LEU A 30 -13.96 6.20 0.71
N ALA A 31 -14.24 7.31 0.06
CA ALA A 31 -15.51 7.98 0.16
C ALA A 31 -16.66 7.14 -0.43
N GLY A 32 -17.79 7.10 0.24
CA GLY A 32 -19.06 6.60 -0.29
C GLY A 32 -19.21 5.07 -0.42
N HIS A 33 -18.24 4.26 0.02
CA HIS A 33 -18.22 2.83 -0.28
C HIS A 33 -17.97 1.90 0.92
N ALA A 34 -18.12 2.35 2.13
CA ALA A 34 -17.93 1.45 3.25
C ALA A 34 -19.26 1.00 3.85
N GLN A 35 -19.47 -0.30 3.94
CA GLN A 35 -20.39 -0.84 4.96
C GLN A 35 -19.85 -0.38 6.32
N GLY A 36 -20.54 0.56 6.95
CA GLY A 36 -20.10 1.20 8.19
C GLY A 36 -19.18 2.41 8.00
N ALA A 37 -19.08 3.00 6.80
CA ALA A 37 -18.38 4.26 6.61
C ALA A 37 -18.94 5.33 7.54
N ILE A 38 -18.05 5.96 8.29
CA ILE A 38 -18.38 7.23 8.91
C ILE A 38 -18.47 8.22 7.75
N PRO A 39 -19.68 8.76 7.44
CA PRO A 39 -19.81 9.76 6.38
C PRO A 39 -18.84 10.90 6.66
N ASP A 40 -18.21 11.41 5.60
CA ASP A 40 -17.33 12.59 5.63
C ASP A 40 -15.98 12.43 6.36
N ARG A 41 -15.53 11.22 6.69
CA ARG A 41 -14.18 11.01 7.23
C ARG A 41 -13.13 11.18 6.12
N ASN A 42 -12.18 12.08 6.33
CA ASN A 42 -11.03 12.24 5.43
C ASN A 42 -9.71 12.31 6.21
N GLY A 43 -8.61 11.93 5.55
CA GLY A 43 -7.31 11.80 6.21
C GLY A 43 -6.78 13.12 6.76
N ARG A 44 -7.03 14.23 6.07
CA ARG A 44 -6.56 15.55 6.50
C ARG A 44 -7.26 16.02 7.80
N ASP A 45 -8.57 15.81 7.91
CA ASP A 45 -9.30 16.16 9.12
C ASP A 45 -8.88 15.30 10.30
N GLU A 46 -8.62 14.01 10.07
CA GLU A 46 -8.10 13.11 11.11
C GLU A 46 -6.68 13.53 11.55
N TYR A 47 -5.82 13.93 10.59
CA TYR A 47 -4.51 14.50 10.91
C TYR A 47 -4.63 15.76 11.77
N MET A 48 -5.56 16.66 11.45
CA MET A 48 -5.80 17.88 12.22
C MET A 48 -6.35 17.61 13.62
N ARG A 49 -7.09 16.52 13.83
CA ARG A 49 -7.59 16.09 15.15
C ARG A 49 -6.49 15.51 16.03
N GLY A 50 -5.46 14.93 15.42
CA GLY A 50 -4.33 14.39 16.14
C GLY A 50 -3.43 13.51 15.25
N HIS A 51 -2.13 13.76 15.33
CA HIS A 51 -1.10 13.03 14.59
C HIS A 51 0.15 12.81 15.46
N ILE A 52 1.00 11.88 15.05
CA ILE A 52 2.28 11.63 15.72
C ILE A 52 3.14 12.90 15.66
N PRO A 53 3.75 13.34 16.76
CA PRO A 53 4.51 14.58 16.82
C PRO A 53 5.58 14.67 15.74
N GLY A 54 5.55 15.76 14.96
CA GLY A 54 6.49 16.00 13.85
C GLY A 54 6.05 15.38 12.52
N ALA A 55 4.96 14.63 12.47
CA ALA A 55 4.44 14.08 11.22
C ALA A 55 3.95 15.18 10.27
N VAL A 56 4.10 14.94 8.98
CA VAL A 56 3.56 15.75 7.89
C VAL A 56 2.49 14.94 7.17
N PHE A 57 1.36 15.56 6.86
CA PHE A 57 0.29 14.91 6.11
C PHE A 57 0.59 14.89 4.61
N VAL A 58 0.44 13.72 4.01
CA VAL A 58 0.43 13.53 2.55
C VAL A 58 -0.86 12.81 2.16
N ASP A 59 -1.58 13.34 1.18
CA ASP A 59 -2.80 12.74 0.68
C ASP A 59 -2.50 11.67 -0.37
N LEU A 60 -3.14 10.50 -0.28
CA LEU A 60 -3.04 9.46 -1.30
C LEU A 60 -3.48 9.97 -2.67
N ASP A 61 -4.51 10.82 -2.73
CA ASP A 61 -5.02 11.35 -3.98
C ASP A 61 -4.00 12.27 -4.68
N ALA A 62 -3.13 12.96 -3.93
CA ALA A 62 -2.07 13.79 -4.48
C ALA A 62 -0.94 12.96 -5.14
N VAL A 63 -0.77 11.70 -4.72
CA VAL A 63 0.20 10.75 -5.27
C VAL A 63 -0.49 9.62 -6.05
N THR A 64 -1.65 9.91 -6.62
CA THR A 64 -2.42 9.01 -7.49
C THR A 64 -2.54 9.63 -8.88
N GLY A 65 -2.41 8.80 -9.91
CA GLY A 65 -2.60 9.20 -11.30
C GLY A 65 -4.08 9.29 -11.66
N LYS A 66 -4.34 9.74 -12.89
CA LYS A 66 -5.72 9.76 -13.42
C LYS A 66 -5.99 8.48 -14.22
N PRO A 67 -7.21 7.92 -14.17
CA PRO A 67 -7.60 6.83 -15.05
C PRO A 67 -7.41 7.19 -16.53
N SER A 68 -7.04 6.20 -17.34
CA SER A 68 -6.80 6.34 -18.76
C SER A 68 -7.39 5.14 -19.53
N LYS A 69 -7.33 5.18 -20.85
CA LYS A 69 -7.76 4.03 -21.67
C LYS A 69 -6.98 2.75 -21.36
N ASN A 70 -5.70 2.90 -21.01
CA ASN A 70 -4.80 1.76 -20.73
C ASN A 70 -4.87 1.30 -19.27
N ASN A 71 -5.32 2.16 -18.38
CA ASN A 71 -5.55 1.81 -16.97
C ASN A 71 -6.83 2.50 -16.49
N ARG A 72 -7.89 1.72 -16.32
CA ARG A 72 -9.21 2.17 -15.86
C ARG A 72 -9.38 2.04 -14.34
N GLY A 73 -8.31 1.66 -13.64
CA GLY A 73 -8.31 1.50 -12.18
C GLY A 73 -8.61 2.82 -11.45
N ARG A 74 -9.12 2.72 -10.24
CA ARG A 74 -9.45 3.90 -9.40
C ARG A 74 -8.23 4.67 -8.93
N HIS A 75 -7.10 3.98 -8.65
CA HIS A 75 -5.86 4.60 -8.15
C HIS A 75 -4.67 4.24 -9.05
N PRO A 76 -4.62 4.75 -10.30
CA PRO A 76 -3.50 4.53 -11.18
C PRO A 76 -2.18 5.00 -10.56
N LEU A 77 -1.07 4.46 -11.03
CA LEU A 77 0.24 4.96 -10.62
C LEU A 77 0.40 6.42 -11.05
N PRO A 78 0.96 7.27 -10.18
CA PRO A 78 1.21 8.67 -10.49
C PRO A 78 2.35 8.83 -11.50
N ALA A 79 2.43 10.00 -12.12
CA ALA A 79 3.66 10.42 -12.78
C ALA A 79 4.75 10.69 -11.73
N ASN A 80 6.01 10.42 -12.07
CA ASN A 80 7.16 10.57 -11.15
C ASN A 80 7.20 11.94 -10.48
N TRP A 81 6.94 13.00 -11.24
CA TRP A 81 6.98 14.37 -10.74
C TRP A 81 5.93 14.65 -9.65
N GLN A 82 4.76 13.94 -9.66
CA GLN A 82 3.73 14.11 -8.63
C GLN A 82 4.25 13.63 -7.27
N VAL A 83 4.82 12.41 -7.24
CA VAL A 83 5.43 11.89 -5.98
C VAL A 83 6.61 12.75 -5.57
N GLN A 84 7.46 13.16 -6.52
CA GLN A 84 8.61 14.02 -6.23
C GLN A 84 8.17 15.34 -5.59
N ASP A 85 7.16 15.99 -6.14
CA ASP A 85 6.65 17.27 -5.64
C ASP A 85 6.07 17.14 -4.24
N GLU A 86 5.25 16.12 -3.98
CA GLU A 86 4.67 15.86 -2.66
C GLU A 86 5.74 15.50 -1.62
N MET A 87 6.72 14.67 -1.98
CA MET A 87 7.83 14.34 -1.08
C MET A 87 8.70 15.58 -0.76
N GLN A 88 8.95 16.41 -1.75
CA GLN A 88 9.65 17.68 -1.52
C GLN A 88 8.86 18.61 -0.59
N LYS A 89 7.55 18.75 -0.78
CA LYS A 89 6.66 19.51 0.12
C LYS A 89 6.67 18.94 1.54
N ALA A 90 6.75 17.61 1.67
CA ALA A 90 6.87 16.92 2.95
C ALA A 90 8.27 17.05 3.58
N GLY A 91 9.22 17.76 2.94
CA GLY A 91 10.57 17.95 3.44
C GLY A 91 11.48 16.72 3.30
N VAL A 92 11.17 15.83 2.37
CA VAL A 92 11.99 14.63 2.10
C VAL A 92 13.16 15.01 1.19
N GLY A 93 14.36 14.61 1.57
CA GLY A 93 15.60 14.68 0.79
C GLY A 93 16.04 13.30 0.29
N GLU A 94 17.20 13.26 -0.38
CA GLU A 94 17.73 12.01 -0.95
C GLU A 94 18.08 10.95 0.10
N ASN A 95 18.55 11.38 1.26
CA ASN A 95 18.99 10.49 2.37
C ASN A 95 18.03 10.52 3.56
N THR A 96 16.83 11.03 3.38
CA THR A 96 15.84 11.09 4.46
C THR A 96 15.24 9.71 4.70
N LYS A 97 15.29 9.24 5.95
CA LYS A 97 14.54 8.07 6.39
C LYS A 97 13.07 8.43 6.49
N VAL A 98 12.25 7.84 5.64
CA VAL A 98 10.80 8.12 5.60
C VAL A 98 10.06 7.03 6.35
N VAL A 99 9.33 7.42 7.40
CA VAL A 99 8.42 6.52 8.12
C VAL A 99 6.99 6.91 7.79
N VAL A 100 6.26 6.00 7.16
CA VAL A 100 4.86 6.21 6.76
C VAL A 100 3.95 5.47 7.74
N TYR A 101 2.86 6.10 8.16
CA TYR A 101 1.83 5.42 8.93
C TYR A 101 0.42 5.75 8.45
N ASP A 102 -0.49 4.85 8.74
CA ASP A 102 -1.95 5.03 8.64
C ASP A 102 -2.62 4.58 9.95
N ASP A 103 -3.94 4.45 9.95
CA ASP A 103 -4.73 3.87 11.05
C ASP A 103 -5.47 2.59 10.62
N ALA A 104 -4.96 1.93 9.59
CA ALA A 104 -5.58 0.77 8.96
C ALA A 104 -4.60 -0.41 8.80
N GLY A 105 -3.70 -0.60 9.77
CA GLY A 105 -2.74 -1.72 9.80
C GLY A 105 -1.69 -1.67 8.69
N GLY A 106 -1.39 -0.50 8.15
CA GLY A 106 -0.41 -0.32 7.07
C GLY A 106 -0.98 -0.50 5.66
N SER A 107 -2.29 -0.74 5.52
CA SER A 107 -2.91 -1.07 4.22
C SER A 107 -2.89 0.08 3.21
N VAL A 108 -2.83 1.32 3.69
CA VAL A 108 -2.68 2.52 2.88
C VAL A 108 -1.23 3.01 2.89
N ALA A 109 -0.57 2.99 4.05
CA ALA A 109 0.82 3.40 4.21
C ALA A 109 1.79 2.61 3.29
N SER A 110 1.52 1.32 3.08
CA SER A 110 2.29 0.48 2.16
C SER A 110 2.27 1.00 0.71
N ARG A 111 1.23 1.74 0.31
CA ARG A 111 1.19 2.34 -1.03
C ARG A 111 2.27 3.40 -1.21
N LEU A 112 2.46 4.30 -0.24
CA LEU A 112 3.52 5.29 -0.32
C LEU A 112 4.90 4.65 -0.17
N TRP A 113 5.06 3.67 0.73
CA TRP A 113 6.27 2.86 0.84
C TRP A 113 6.66 2.23 -0.51
N PHE A 114 5.69 1.63 -1.21
CA PHE A 114 5.89 1.05 -2.54
C PHE A 114 6.30 2.11 -3.57
N LEU A 115 5.59 3.25 -3.63
CA LEU A 115 5.88 4.33 -4.58
C LEU A 115 7.29 4.89 -4.40
N LEU A 116 7.73 5.07 -3.15
CA LEU A 116 9.07 5.53 -2.84
C LEU A 116 10.14 4.54 -3.35
N GLY A 117 10.02 3.26 -3.02
CA GLY A 117 10.93 2.22 -3.50
C GLY A 117 10.91 2.06 -5.02
N TRP A 118 9.72 2.14 -5.64
CA TRP A 118 9.54 2.08 -7.09
C TRP A 118 10.24 3.23 -7.82
N LEU A 119 10.34 4.40 -7.17
CA LEU A 119 11.04 5.58 -7.68
C LEU A 119 12.48 5.71 -7.16
N GLY A 120 13.01 4.63 -6.58
CA GLY A 120 14.42 4.49 -6.22
C GLY A 120 14.86 5.17 -4.95
N HIS A 121 13.94 5.49 -4.03
CA HIS A 121 14.26 5.81 -2.65
C HIS A 121 14.58 4.51 -1.90
N GLY A 122 15.63 4.49 -1.09
CA GLY A 122 16.10 3.28 -0.40
C GLY A 122 15.73 3.21 1.08
N ASP A 123 15.43 4.37 1.68
CA ASP A 123 15.26 4.53 3.12
C ASP A 123 13.79 4.86 3.46
N GLN A 124 12.86 3.91 3.21
CA GLN A 124 11.46 4.02 3.58
C GLN A 124 11.01 2.84 4.44
N ALA A 125 10.16 3.11 5.41
CA ALA A 125 9.57 2.15 6.33
C ALA A 125 8.10 2.45 6.58
N VAL A 126 7.33 1.43 6.99
CA VAL A 126 5.99 1.58 7.55
C VAL A 126 6.08 1.41 9.08
N LEU A 127 5.33 2.22 9.82
CA LEU A 127 5.17 2.05 11.26
C LEU A 127 4.32 0.81 11.53
N ASP A 128 4.91 -0.20 12.14
CA ASP A 128 4.27 -1.47 12.43
C ASP A 128 3.12 -1.30 13.45
N GLY A 129 1.90 -1.68 13.03
CA GLY A 129 0.67 -1.44 13.77
C GLY A 129 0.10 -0.02 13.61
N GLY A 130 0.73 0.84 12.81
CA GLY A 130 0.21 2.17 12.46
C GLY A 130 0.01 3.09 13.66
N LEU A 131 -0.97 4.00 13.56
CA LEU A 131 -1.30 4.95 14.63
C LEU A 131 -1.73 4.26 15.93
N GLN A 132 -2.34 3.07 15.85
CA GLN A 132 -2.79 2.31 17.02
C GLN A 132 -1.63 1.78 17.86
N ALA A 133 -0.46 1.57 17.26
CA ALA A 133 0.74 1.15 17.98
C ALA A 133 1.46 2.32 18.68
N TRP A 134 1.10 3.56 18.38
CA TRP A 134 1.67 4.74 18.99
C TRP A 134 0.99 5.03 20.34
N ASP A 135 1.71 4.84 21.45
CA ASP A 135 1.25 5.09 22.83
C ASP A 135 1.71 6.45 23.38
N GLY A 136 2.40 7.26 22.55
CA GLY A 136 2.81 8.63 22.89
C GLY A 136 1.67 9.65 22.74
N PRO A 137 1.90 10.90 23.16
CA PRO A 137 0.94 11.97 22.91
C PRO A 137 0.78 12.22 21.41
N LEU A 138 -0.40 12.70 21.00
CA LEU A 138 -0.64 13.25 19.68
C LEU A 138 -0.53 14.77 19.72
N GLU A 139 -0.10 15.38 18.61
CA GLU A 139 -0.15 16.83 18.44
C GLU A 139 -1.20 17.22 17.37
N THR A 140 -1.71 18.45 17.48
CA THR A 140 -2.68 19.02 16.52
C THR A 140 -2.07 20.18 15.74
N THR A 141 -0.84 20.58 16.08
CA THR A 141 -0.15 21.70 15.46
C THR A 141 0.47 21.30 14.14
N VAL A 142 -0.05 21.83 13.05
CA VAL A 142 0.54 21.64 11.72
C VAL A 142 1.84 22.44 11.61
N LYS A 143 2.95 21.75 11.45
CA LYS A 143 4.26 22.37 11.27
C LYS A 143 4.55 22.55 9.79
N SER A 144 4.99 23.75 9.42
CA SER A 144 5.60 23.95 8.10
C SER A 144 7.01 23.40 8.13
N VAL A 145 7.34 22.59 7.15
CA VAL A 145 8.69 22.06 6.94
C VAL A 145 9.32 22.68 5.70
N PRO A 146 10.62 22.96 5.71
CA PRO A 146 11.32 23.39 4.50
C PRO A 146 11.17 22.34 3.39
N ARG A 147 11.06 22.82 2.15
CA ARG A 147 10.98 21.93 0.99
C ARG A 147 12.27 21.10 0.88
N GLY A 148 12.11 19.79 0.76
CA GLY A 148 13.21 18.85 0.62
C GLY A 148 13.76 18.78 -0.80
N ALA A 149 14.83 17.99 -0.97
CA ALA A 149 15.53 17.81 -2.24
C ALA A 149 15.33 16.41 -2.85
N PHE A 150 14.22 15.74 -2.53
CA PHE A 150 13.90 14.41 -3.08
C PHE A 150 13.93 14.45 -4.63
N ARG A 151 14.57 13.44 -5.21
CA ARG A 151 14.63 13.24 -6.66
C ARG A 151 14.17 11.83 -6.98
N SER A 152 13.08 11.72 -7.72
CA SER A 152 12.63 10.44 -8.26
C SER A 152 13.60 9.94 -9.32
N LYS A 153 13.95 8.66 -9.24
CA LYS A 153 14.65 7.95 -10.32
C LYS A 153 13.65 7.45 -11.36
N GLU A 154 14.16 6.89 -12.46
CA GLU A 154 13.30 6.16 -13.41
C GLU A 154 12.62 5.00 -12.68
N PRO A 155 11.31 4.83 -12.86
CA PRO A 155 10.56 3.78 -12.19
C PRO A 155 11.02 2.40 -12.61
N ASP A 156 11.11 1.48 -11.67
CA ASP A 156 11.35 0.07 -11.98
C ASP A 156 10.09 -0.55 -12.63
N ARG A 157 10.06 -0.52 -13.95
CA ARG A 157 8.94 -1.04 -14.75
C ARG A 157 8.77 -2.55 -14.63
N THR A 158 9.79 -3.28 -14.18
CA THR A 158 9.71 -4.73 -14.00
C THR A 158 8.79 -5.11 -12.84
N ARG A 159 8.55 -4.20 -11.91
CA ARG A 159 7.66 -4.37 -10.76
C ARG A 159 6.18 -4.14 -11.06
N ILE A 160 5.84 -3.71 -12.27
CA ILE A 160 4.46 -3.36 -12.63
C ILE A 160 4.00 -4.20 -13.81
N LEU A 161 2.79 -4.73 -13.72
CA LEU A 161 2.09 -5.36 -14.82
C LEU A 161 0.87 -4.50 -15.21
N ASP A 162 0.61 -4.45 -16.52
CA ASP A 162 -0.65 -4.01 -17.08
C ASP A 162 -1.61 -5.19 -17.27
N VAL A 163 -2.81 -4.90 -17.73
CA VAL A 163 -3.86 -5.93 -17.91
C VAL A 163 -3.44 -6.98 -18.94
N GLU A 164 -2.80 -6.57 -20.04
CA GLU A 164 -2.35 -7.47 -21.11
C GLU A 164 -1.27 -8.45 -20.64
N ALA A 165 -0.41 -8.00 -19.72
CA ALA A 165 0.59 -8.87 -19.11
C ALA A 165 -0.05 -9.84 -18.11
N VAL A 166 -1.10 -9.43 -17.39
CA VAL A 166 -1.83 -10.29 -16.47
C VAL A 166 -2.64 -11.34 -17.22
N GLU A 167 -3.29 -11.00 -18.35
CA GLU A 167 -3.99 -11.97 -19.20
C GLU A 167 -3.07 -13.08 -19.74
N LYS A 168 -1.79 -12.78 -19.91
CA LYS A 168 -0.77 -13.70 -20.45
C LYS A 168 0.12 -14.29 -19.36
N LEU A 169 -0.24 -14.08 -18.08
CA LEU A 169 0.58 -14.55 -16.98
C LEU A 169 0.64 -16.08 -16.96
N ASP A 170 1.84 -16.64 -16.99
CA ASP A 170 2.09 -18.07 -16.94
C ASP A 170 3.19 -18.39 -15.93
N GLY A 171 3.03 -19.48 -15.19
CA GLY A 171 4.02 -20.01 -14.25
C GLY A 171 4.32 -19.12 -13.03
N VAL A 172 3.59 -18.01 -12.82
CA VAL A 172 3.74 -17.11 -11.67
C VAL A 172 2.39 -16.93 -10.97
N PRO A 173 2.30 -17.12 -9.66
CA PRO A 173 1.05 -16.90 -8.93
C PRO A 173 0.50 -15.48 -9.11
N LEU A 174 -0.81 -15.39 -9.38
CA LEU A 174 -1.58 -14.14 -9.30
C LEU A 174 -2.38 -14.17 -8.01
N LEU A 175 -2.20 -13.18 -7.15
CA LEU A 175 -2.73 -13.16 -5.79
C LEU A 175 -3.67 -11.97 -5.59
N ASP A 176 -4.91 -12.27 -5.16
CA ASP A 176 -5.94 -11.28 -4.86
C ASP A 176 -5.90 -10.89 -3.38
N ALA A 177 -5.48 -9.68 -3.10
CA ALA A 177 -5.35 -9.13 -1.75
C ALA A 177 -6.69 -8.67 -1.12
N ARG A 178 -7.81 -8.78 -1.83
CA ARG A 178 -9.13 -8.40 -1.30
C ARG A 178 -9.62 -9.41 -0.26
N ALA A 179 -10.62 -9.03 0.51
CA ALA A 179 -11.31 -9.94 1.42
C ALA A 179 -11.89 -11.16 0.67
N GLY A 180 -11.90 -12.33 1.30
CA GLY A 180 -12.26 -13.59 0.66
C GLY A 180 -13.68 -13.62 0.07
N GLU A 181 -14.65 -12.95 0.71
CA GLU A 181 -16.01 -12.83 0.19
C GLU A 181 -16.08 -12.00 -1.11
N ARG A 182 -15.19 -11.01 -1.28
CA ARG A 182 -15.07 -10.28 -2.55
C ARG A 182 -14.42 -11.13 -3.64
N TYR A 183 -13.38 -11.88 -3.27
CA TYR A 183 -12.74 -12.83 -4.18
C TYR A 183 -13.77 -13.87 -4.69
N ARG A 184 -14.55 -14.48 -3.80
CA ARG A 184 -15.55 -15.49 -4.18
C ARG A 184 -16.74 -14.92 -4.96
N GLY A 185 -16.86 -13.58 -5.04
CA GLY A 185 -17.98 -12.93 -5.72
C GLY A 185 -19.29 -12.94 -4.93
N GLU A 186 -19.25 -13.18 -3.64
CA GLU A 186 -20.40 -13.16 -2.74
C GLU A 186 -20.84 -11.72 -2.44
N VAL A 187 -19.88 -10.79 -2.42
CA VAL A 187 -20.09 -9.37 -2.16
C VAL A 187 -19.19 -8.54 -3.08
N GLU A 188 -19.74 -7.51 -3.70
CA GLU A 188 -18.95 -6.48 -4.40
C GLU A 188 -19.63 -5.11 -4.25
N PRO A 189 -19.23 -4.31 -3.24
CA PRO A 189 -19.87 -3.03 -2.96
C PRO A 189 -19.36 -1.87 -3.81
N ILE A 190 -18.30 -2.06 -4.61
CA ILE A 190 -17.54 -0.96 -5.22
C ILE A 190 -17.49 -1.08 -6.75
N ASP A 191 -17.18 -2.27 -7.24
CA ASP A 191 -16.85 -2.50 -8.65
C ASP A 191 -18.03 -3.11 -9.42
N PRO A 192 -18.12 -2.96 -10.76
CA PRO A 192 -19.30 -3.38 -11.53
C PRO A 192 -19.51 -4.89 -11.62
N LYS A 193 -18.47 -5.69 -11.39
CA LYS A 193 -18.56 -7.17 -11.45
C LYS A 193 -18.06 -7.75 -10.13
N ALA A 194 -18.73 -8.78 -9.63
CA ALA A 194 -18.31 -9.57 -8.47
C ALA A 194 -17.49 -10.78 -8.94
N GLY A 195 -16.50 -11.19 -8.15
CA GLY A 195 -15.61 -12.32 -8.45
C GLY A 195 -14.13 -11.92 -8.48
N HIS A 196 -13.32 -12.73 -9.17
CA HIS A 196 -11.87 -12.54 -9.25
C HIS A 196 -11.33 -12.77 -10.67
N VAL A 197 -10.07 -12.40 -10.90
CA VAL A 197 -9.35 -12.69 -12.14
C VAL A 197 -9.17 -14.19 -12.28
N PRO A 198 -9.59 -14.83 -13.38
CA PRO A 198 -9.40 -16.27 -13.56
C PRO A 198 -7.95 -16.70 -13.37
N GLY A 199 -7.74 -17.75 -12.57
CA GLY A 199 -6.41 -18.24 -12.19
C GLY A 199 -5.80 -17.58 -10.96
N ALA A 200 -6.40 -16.53 -10.42
CA ALA A 200 -5.92 -15.89 -9.20
C ALA A 200 -6.23 -16.75 -7.96
N LEU A 201 -5.33 -16.71 -6.98
CA LEU A 201 -5.54 -17.29 -5.64
C LEU A 201 -5.95 -16.18 -4.66
N SER A 202 -6.78 -16.54 -3.68
CA SER A 202 -7.16 -15.63 -2.59
C SER A 202 -5.98 -15.43 -1.61
N ALA A 203 -5.60 -14.19 -1.38
CA ALA A 203 -4.51 -13.83 -0.47
C ALA A 203 -4.84 -12.53 0.29
N PRO A 204 -5.91 -12.51 1.11
CA PRO A 204 -6.37 -11.30 1.79
C PRO A 204 -5.24 -10.63 2.56
N TRP A 205 -5.00 -9.34 2.32
CA TRP A 205 -3.91 -8.59 2.95
C TRP A 205 -3.97 -8.60 4.49
N MET A 206 -5.20 -8.66 5.06
CA MET A 206 -5.37 -8.73 6.52
C MET A 206 -4.76 -9.97 7.15
N GLU A 207 -4.56 -11.04 6.38
CA GLU A 207 -3.90 -12.26 6.86
C GLU A 207 -2.39 -12.10 7.07
N ASN A 208 -1.81 -11.00 6.65
CA ASN A 208 -0.42 -10.65 6.98
C ASN A 208 -0.28 -10.14 8.43
N LEU A 209 -1.39 -9.80 9.08
CA LEU A 209 -1.39 -9.21 10.41
C LEU A 209 -1.71 -10.27 11.49
N GLY A 210 -1.10 -10.06 12.65
CA GLY A 210 -1.49 -10.72 13.89
C GLY A 210 -2.73 -10.07 14.50
N PRO A 211 -3.24 -10.65 15.60
CA PRO A 211 -4.44 -10.16 16.29
C PRO A 211 -4.25 -8.78 16.93
N ASP A 212 -3.02 -8.32 17.09
CA ASP A 212 -2.64 -6.99 17.59
C ASP A 212 -2.53 -5.93 16.49
N GLY A 213 -2.85 -6.28 15.23
CA GLY A 213 -2.78 -5.39 14.07
C GLY A 213 -1.37 -5.11 13.55
N ARG A 214 -0.36 -5.81 14.07
CA ARG A 214 1.03 -5.75 13.58
C ARG A 214 1.29 -6.84 12.56
N PHE A 215 2.31 -6.65 11.74
CA PHE A 215 2.72 -7.70 10.82
C PHE A 215 3.15 -8.96 11.58
N LYS A 216 2.78 -10.12 11.04
CA LYS A 216 3.28 -11.41 11.48
C LYS A 216 4.81 -11.45 11.34
N SER A 217 5.45 -12.38 12.06
CA SER A 217 6.89 -12.56 11.97
C SER A 217 7.35 -12.89 10.53
N PRO A 218 8.60 -12.57 10.17
CA PRO A 218 9.14 -12.92 8.86
C PRO A 218 8.98 -14.41 8.49
N ALA A 219 9.08 -15.30 9.48
CA ALA A 219 8.92 -16.74 9.27
C ALA A 219 7.48 -17.14 8.95
N GLU A 220 6.50 -16.57 9.65
CA GLU A 220 5.07 -16.82 9.39
C GLU A 220 4.65 -16.27 8.04
N LEU A 221 5.12 -15.07 7.68
CA LEU A 221 4.86 -14.47 6.36
C LEU A 221 5.49 -15.32 5.25
N ARG A 222 6.73 -15.79 5.44
CA ARG A 222 7.39 -16.68 4.49
C ARG A 222 6.60 -17.96 4.29
N SER A 223 6.16 -18.61 5.37
CA SER A 223 5.34 -19.82 5.27
C SER A 223 4.05 -19.55 4.48
N ARG A 224 3.35 -18.46 4.81
CA ARG A 224 2.12 -18.07 4.11
C ARG A 224 2.33 -17.91 2.61
N PHE A 225 3.37 -17.21 2.18
CA PHE A 225 3.63 -16.99 0.76
C PHE A 225 4.17 -18.24 0.06
N SER A 226 4.92 -19.09 0.76
CA SER A 226 5.33 -20.41 0.24
C SER A 226 4.12 -21.31 -0.03
N ASP A 227 3.13 -21.34 0.89
CA ASP A 227 1.87 -22.10 0.72
C ASP A 227 1.06 -21.61 -0.49
N LEU A 228 1.22 -20.33 -0.87
CA LEU A 228 0.64 -19.73 -2.07
C LEU A 228 1.51 -19.90 -3.33
N GLY A 229 2.63 -20.61 -3.23
CA GLY A 229 3.55 -20.84 -4.35
C GLY A 229 4.38 -19.62 -4.74
N ALA A 230 4.53 -18.63 -3.87
CA ALA A 230 5.15 -17.34 -4.16
C ALA A 230 6.66 -17.25 -3.85
N ASP A 231 7.36 -18.36 -3.55
CA ASP A 231 8.80 -18.37 -3.24
C ASP A 231 9.66 -17.76 -4.35
N GLY A 232 9.26 -17.94 -5.61
CA GLY A 232 9.92 -17.37 -6.79
C GLY A 232 9.38 -15.99 -7.21
N GLY A 233 8.51 -15.39 -6.39
CA GLY A 233 7.80 -14.15 -6.70
C GLY A 233 6.34 -14.37 -7.06
N ALA A 234 5.55 -13.30 -7.01
CA ALA A 234 4.13 -13.31 -7.32
C ALA A 234 3.67 -11.97 -7.93
N VAL A 235 2.50 -11.98 -8.55
CA VAL A 235 1.80 -10.76 -8.96
C VAL A 235 0.63 -10.53 -8.01
N PHE A 236 0.54 -9.32 -7.47
CA PHE A 236 -0.53 -8.94 -6.54
C PHE A 236 -1.48 -7.93 -7.15
N TYR A 237 -2.76 -8.08 -6.88
CA TYR A 237 -3.77 -7.08 -7.14
C TYR A 237 -4.76 -7.00 -5.97
N CYS A 238 -5.54 -5.93 -5.92
CA CYS A 238 -6.64 -5.78 -4.96
C CYS A 238 -7.85 -5.13 -5.64
N GLY A 239 -8.58 -4.26 -4.95
CA GLY A 239 -9.64 -3.45 -5.58
C GLY A 239 -9.07 -2.39 -6.54
N SER A 240 -8.00 -1.71 -6.18
CA SER A 240 -7.47 -0.55 -6.91
C SER A 240 -5.94 -0.38 -6.85
N GLY A 241 -5.21 -1.40 -6.43
CA GLY A 241 -3.75 -1.38 -6.35
C GLY A 241 -3.17 -0.69 -5.10
N VAL A 242 -4.00 -0.30 -4.14
CA VAL A 242 -3.54 0.26 -2.85
C VAL A 242 -3.18 -0.88 -1.90
N ASN A 243 -4.15 -1.67 -1.44
CA ASN A 243 -3.92 -2.74 -0.46
C ASN A 243 -3.00 -3.87 -0.96
N ALA A 244 -2.91 -4.11 -2.27
CA ALA A 244 -1.98 -5.08 -2.84
C ALA A 244 -0.50 -4.75 -2.50
N THR A 245 -0.17 -3.49 -2.25
CA THR A 245 1.18 -3.11 -1.81
C THR A 245 1.50 -3.55 -0.39
N HIS A 246 0.48 -3.87 0.42
CA HIS A 246 0.66 -4.46 1.74
C HIS A 246 1.22 -5.90 1.65
N ASP A 247 0.75 -6.69 0.68
CA ASP A 247 1.32 -8.02 0.43
C ASP A 247 2.74 -7.92 -0.13
N LEU A 248 3.03 -6.90 -0.96
CA LEU A 248 4.40 -6.64 -1.42
C LEU A 248 5.33 -6.29 -0.26
N LEU A 249 4.87 -5.48 0.68
CA LEU A 249 5.61 -5.16 1.91
C LEU A 249 5.80 -6.42 2.76
N ALA A 250 4.75 -7.25 2.91
CA ALA A 250 4.82 -8.49 3.66
C ALA A 250 5.82 -9.50 3.03
N MET A 251 5.90 -9.57 1.70
CA MET A 251 6.94 -10.36 1.01
C MET A 251 8.36 -9.82 1.30
N ASP A 252 8.52 -8.50 1.31
CA ASP A 252 9.81 -7.89 1.63
C ASP A 252 10.24 -8.20 3.07
N ILE A 253 9.31 -8.10 4.03
CA ILE A 253 9.52 -8.51 5.44
C ILE A 253 9.89 -9.98 5.54
N ALA A 254 9.25 -10.85 4.75
CA ALA A 254 9.56 -12.28 4.69
C ALA A 254 10.93 -12.59 4.05
N GLY A 255 11.60 -11.58 3.48
CA GLY A 255 12.85 -11.76 2.73
C GLY A 255 12.63 -12.50 1.40
N LEU A 256 11.44 -12.38 0.81
CA LEU A 256 11.09 -12.91 -0.50
C LEU A 256 11.16 -11.80 -1.55
N GLY A 257 11.82 -12.09 -2.66
CA GLY A 257 11.90 -11.16 -3.80
C GLY A 257 10.84 -11.43 -4.85
N GLY A 258 10.87 -10.66 -5.95
CA GLY A 258 10.07 -10.92 -7.16
C GLY A 258 8.59 -10.53 -7.05
N GLY A 259 8.19 -9.82 -6.01
CA GLY A 259 6.84 -9.29 -5.89
C GLY A 259 6.56 -8.18 -6.92
N ARG A 260 5.46 -8.30 -7.68
CA ARG A 260 5.03 -7.37 -8.73
C ARG A 260 3.58 -6.94 -8.51
N LEU A 261 3.25 -5.75 -8.96
CA LEU A 261 1.93 -5.15 -8.81
C LEU A 261 1.18 -5.09 -10.14
N TYR A 262 -0.03 -5.66 -10.21
CA TYR A 262 -1.01 -5.25 -11.20
C TYR A 262 -1.73 -3.99 -10.69
N ALA A 263 -1.23 -2.82 -11.10
CA ALA A 263 -1.67 -1.55 -10.54
C ALA A 263 -3.13 -1.19 -10.89
N GLY A 264 -3.64 -1.63 -12.03
CA GLY A 264 -5.05 -1.45 -12.42
C GLY A 264 -6.02 -2.21 -11.52
N SER A 265 -5.60 -3.39 -11.06
CA SER A 265 -6.34 -4.22 -10.12
C SER A 265 -7.76 -4.58 -10.59
N TRP A 266 -8.61 -5.00 -9.65
CA TRP A 266 -9.99 -5.39 -9.96
C TRP A 266 -10.80 -4.26 -10.60
N SER A 267 -10.60 -3.02 -10.17
CA SER A 267 -11.28 -1.86 -10.74
C SER A 267 -10.93 -1.61 -12.22
N ASP A 268 -9.77 -2.04 -12.70
CA ASP A 268 -9.44 -2.02 -14.12
C ASP A 268 -10.01 -3.25 -14.84
N TRP A 269 -9.81 -4.45 -14.26
CA TRP A 269 -10.26 -5.72 -14.85
C TRP A 269 -11.77 -5.77 -15.03
N SER A 270 -12.53 -5.47 -13.98
CA SER A 270 -14.00 -5.54 -13.96
C SER A 270 -14.68 -4.51 -14.89
N ASN A 271 -13.98 -3.41 -15.22
CA ASN A 271 -14.43 -2.40 -16.18
C ASN A 271 -14.08 -2.73 -17.64
N ARG A 272 -13.55 -3.93 -17.89
CA ARG A 272 -13.25 -4.43 -19.23
C ARG A 272 -14.18 -5.60 -19.60
N ASP A 273 -14.22 -5.91 -20.89
CA ASP A 273 -14.91 -7.13 -21.36
C ASP A 273 -13.96 -8.33 -21.24
N LEU A 274 -13.63 -8.67 -19.97
CA LEU A 274 -12.75 -9.77 -19.63
C LEU A 274 -13.50 -10.80 -18.79
N PRO A 275 -13.07 -12.08 -18.82
CA PRO A 275 -13.69 -13.15 -18.04
C PRO A 275 -13.52 -12.91 -16.55
N VAL A 276 -14.47 -13.42 -15.77
CA VAL A 276 -14.49 -13.35 -14.31
C VAL A 276 -14.77 -14.73 -13.77
N ALA A 277 -14.01 -15.15 -12.76
CA ALA A 277 -14.28 -16.35 -12.00
C ALA A 277 -14.98 -16.00 -10.66
N THR A 278 -15.72 -16.95 -10.11
CA THR A 278 -16.42 -16.86 -8.82
C THR A 278 -16.27 -18.16 -8.04
N GLY A 279 -16.54 -18.11 -6.74
CA GLY A 279 -16.35 -19.25 -5.84
C GLY A 279 -14.93 -19.30 -5.27
N SER A 280 -14.62 -20.37 -4.55
CA SER A 280 -13.32 -20.55 -3.88
C SER A 280 -12.20 -21.02 -4.81
N GLU A 281 -12.56 -21.62 -5.95
CA GLU A 281 -11.59 -22.15 -6.89
C GLU A 281 -11.07 -21.05 -7.84
N PRO A 282 -9.80 -21.12 -8.25
CA PRO A 282 -9.19 -20.11 -9.13
C PRO A 282 -9.78 -20.06 -10.56
N ARG A 283 -10.63 -21.04 -10.93
CA ARG A 283 -11.19 -21.18 -12.28
C ARG A 283 -12.70 -21.23 -12.27
#